data_677148e85c7af35ef73ac9886832d214
#
_entry.id   677148e85c7af35ef73ac9886832d214
#
_cell.length_a   1.000
_cell.length_b   1.000
_cell.length_c   1.000
_cell.angle_alpha   90.00
_cell.angle_beta   90.00
_cell.angle_gamma   90.00
#
_symmetry.space_group_name_H-M   'P 1'
#
loop_
_entity.id
_entity.type
_entity.pdbx_description
1 polymer ?
#
loop_
_entity_poly.entity_id
_entity_poly.type
_entity_poly.pdbx_seq_one_letter_code
_entity_poly.pdbx_strand_id
1 'polypeptide(L)'
;MTTASSTPSSHTFRGFDLAKPVRRAHLVTLGEAMLRLSVRPGDRLEDASAFDVHVAGTEANVAFAGARVGLRSAWVSSLPANPLGRRVAATLAAGGVDVSLVHWLEAGRLGLYFVELGADPRPISVVYDRANSAMAHATPDLFDWDAIADTDVLHLSGITLGLSASCYEIGVHAMKEARRRGATVTFDVNYRQRLWTPQAAADAVRSVAHLVDVLVCTAEDARDLFGADGTPGDALAVLSADLRVKTAVLTLGAAGAIASHGREVVSRPGHRVEVIDRVGAGDAFDAGLIWGLLDGSIGLGLERGLAMSALKMTVHGDLFRLDAGDVVSLLARDRREVGR
;
A
#
# COMPACT_ATOMS: atom_id res chain seq x y z
N MET A 1 2.85 47.51 -22.58
CA MET A 1 3.13 46.06 -22.61
C MET A 1 3.24 45.57 -21.15
N THR A 2 2.13 45.11 -20.64
CA THR A 2 2.00 44.62 -19.23
C THR A 2 2.14 43.12 -19.27
N THR A 3 3.22 42.60 -18.71
CA THR A 3 3.46 41.15 -18.54
C THR A 3 2.60 40.63 -17.39
N ALA A 4 1.60 39.82 -17.70
CA ALA A 4 0.82 39.13 -16.73
C ALA A 4 1.66 37.99 -16.13
N SER A 5 1.97 38.10 -14.84
CA SER A 5 2.52 37.03 -14.00
C SER A 5 1.43 35.98 -13.76
N SER A 6 1.55 34.82 -14.38
CA SER A 6 0.71 33.67 -14.07
C SER A 6 1.22 32.99 -12.81
N THR A 7 0.56 33.24 -11.69
CA THR A 7 0.68 32.43 -10.48
C THR A 7 0.18 31.01 -10.77
N PRO A 8 0.91 29.94 -10.41
CA PRO A 8 0.39 28.57 -10.57
C PRO A 8 -0.80 28.38 -9.62
N SER A 9 -1.95 28.03 -10.17
CA SER A 9 -3.15 27.70 -9.42
C SER A 9 -2.86 26.48 -8.51
N SER A 10 -2.99 26.69 -7.21
CA SER A 10 -2.95 25.60 -6.23
C SER A 10 -4.22 24.76 -6.38
N HIS A 11 -4.14 23.66 -7.13
CA HIS A 11 -5.22 22.71 -7.24
C HIS A 11 -5.31 21.87 -5.97
N THR A 12 -6.20 22.26 -5.06
CA THR A 12 -6.53 21.50 -3.85
C THR A 12 -7.33 20.27 -4.21
N PHE A 13 -6.87 19.11 -3.77
CA PHE A 13 -7.62 17.86 -3.84
C PHE A 13 -8.88 18.01 -2.99
N ARG A 14 -10.08 18.08 -3.63
CA ARG A 14 -11.37 18.29 -2.96
C ARG A 14 -11.83 17.02 -2.23
N GLY A 15 -11.08 16.52 -1.28
CA GLY A 15 -11.47 15.38 -0.46
C GLY A 15 -11.11 15.58 1.01
N PHE A 16 -10.22 16.52 1.29
CA PHE A 16 -9.76 16.79 2.65
C PHE A 16 -10.27 18.16 3.10
N ASP A 17 -11.40 18.15 3.81
CA ASP A 17 -11.94 19.33 4.46
C ASP A 17 -11.31 19.48 5.85
N LEU A 18 -10.51 20.52 6.03
CA LEU A 18 -9.85 20.84 7.31
C LEU A 18 -10.82 21.21 8.44
N ALA A 19 -12.12 21.37 8.12
CA ALA A 19 -13.18 21.62 9.11
C ALA A 19 -13.79 20.33 9.68
N LYS A 20 -13.32 19.14 9.29
CA LYS A 20 -13.83 17.87 9.82
C LYS A 20 -13.43 17.64 11.27
N PRO A 21 -14.27 16.94 12.07
CA PRO A 21 -13.94 16.60 13.45
C PRO A 21 -12.62 15.78 13.49
N VAL A 22 -11.83 15.99 14.54
CA VAL A 22 -10.59 15.23 14.76
C VAL A 22 -10.94 13.75 14.90
N ARG A 23 -10.50 12.92 13.93
CA ARG A 23 -10.72 11.48 13.93
C ARG A 23 -9.65 10.76 14.75
N ARG A 24 -9.96 9.54 15.20
CA ARG A 24 -9.04 8.67 15.93
C ARG A 24 -7.73 8.46 15.16
N ALA A 25 -7.80 8.17 13.87
CA ALA A 25 -6.66 7.93 13.00
C ALA A 25 -6.68 8.82 11.75
N HIS A 26 -5.50 9.12 11.18
CA HIS A 26 -5.37 9.62 9.81
C HIS A 26 -5.49 8.48 8.81
N LEU A 27 -4.95 7.31 9.15
CA LEU A 27 -4.87 6.14 8.31
C LEU A 27 -5.25 4.88 9.10
N VAL A 28 -6.24 4.16 8.61
CA VAL A 28 -6.52 2.78 9.02
C VAL A 28 -6.25 1.87 7.83
N THR A 29 -5.50 0.79 8.05
CA THR A 29 -5.30 -0.26 7.05
C THR A 29 -5.84 -1.58 7.54
N LEU A 30 -6.34 -2.43 6.63
CA LEU A 30 -6.94 -3.72 6.99
C LEU A 30 -6.40 -4.83 6.11
N GLY A 31 -5.77 -5.84 6.71
CA GLY A 31 -5.22 -6.99 5.98
C GLY A 31 -4.36 -7.92 6.82
N GLU A 32 -3.81 -8.94 6.15
CA GLU A 32 -2.98 -9.99 6.77
C GLU A 32 -1.56 -9.51 6.97
N ALA A 33 -0.95 -9.90 8.10
CA ALA A 33 0.49 -9.89 8.27
C ALA A 33 1.06 -11.31 8.37
N MET A 34 2.31 -11.45 7.96
CA MET A 34 3.08 -12.69 7.93
C MET A 34 4.48 -12.48 8.51
N LEU A 35 5.20 -13.56 8.74
CA LEU A 35 6.65 -13.50 8.88
C LEU A 35 7.32 -13.92 7.57
N ARG A 36 8.20 -13.07 7.08
CA ARG A 36 9.15 -13.36 6.03
C ARG A 36 10.40 -14.00 6.62
N LEU A 37 10.79 -15.10 6.04
CA LEU A 37 12.01 -15.84 6.34
C LEU A 37 12.94 -15.72 5.13
N SER A 38 13.99 -14.92 5.23
CA SER A 38 14.94 -14.68 4.14
C SER A 38 16.24 -15.41 4.39
N VAL A 39 16.78 -16.04 3.38
CA VAL A 39 18.18 -16.48 3.39
C VAL A 39 19.12 -15.30 3.14
N ARG A 40 20.36 -15.41 3.54
CA ARG A 40 21.37 -14.40 3.26
C ARG A 40 21.58 -14.26 1.74
N PRO A 41 21.97 -13.06 1.25
CA PRO A 41 22.32 -12.89 -0.15
C PRO A 41 23.38 -13.92 -0.60
N GLY A 42 23.07 -14.68 -1.64
CA GLY A 42 23.93 -15.75 -2.17
C GLY A 42 23.61 -17.15 -1.69
N ASP A 43 22.95 -17.30 -0.53
CA ASP A 43 22.50 -18.60 -0.04
C ASP A 43 21.25 -19.09 -0.79
N ARG A 44 21.03 -20.42 -0.74
CA ARG A 44 19.86 -21.09 -1.31
C ARG A 44 18.90 -21.53 -0.20
N LEU A 45 17.60 -21.53 -0.51
CA LEU A 45 16.58 -22.04 0.44
C LEU A 45 16.80 -23.51 0.80
N GLU A 46 17.26 -24.31 -0.16
CA GLU A 46 17.50 -25.75 0.02
C GLU A 46 18.64 -26.05 1.01
N ASP A 47 19.63 -25.15 1.11
CA ASP A 47 20.81 -25.34 1.94
C ASP A 47 20.82 -24.48 3.22
N ALA A 48 19.76 -23.70 3.44
CA ALA A 48 19.71 -22.71 4.51
C ALA A 48 19.65 -23.36 5.90
N SER A 49 20.63 -23.05 6.76
CA SER A 49 20.65 -23.42 8.17
C SER A 49 20.08 -22.36 9.11
N ALA A 50 19.83 -21.12 8.60
CA ALA A 50 19.30 -20.00 9.35
C ALA A 50 18.54 -19.05 8.41
N PHE A 51 17.62 -18.27 9.00
CA PHE A 51 16.83 -17.26 8.30
C PHE A 51 16.85 -15.95 9.06
N ASP A 52 16.92 -14.84 8.31
CA ASP A 52 16.57 -13.53 8.82
C ASP A 52 15.05 -13.40 8.83
N VAL A 53 14.47 -13.00 9.97
CA VAL A 53 13.02 -12.98 10.19
C VAL A 53 12.52 -11.55 10.21
N HIS A 54 11.65 -11.21 9.26
CA HIS A 54 11.02 -9.91 9.13
C HIS A 54 9.50 -10.01 9.28
N VAL A 55 8.87 -8.95 9.79
CA VAL A 55 7.41 -8.78 9.72
C VAL A 55 7.08 -8.20 8.34
N ALA A 56 6.03 -8.72 7.73
CA ALA A 56 5.57 -8.38 6.40
C ALA A 56 4.04 -8.45 6.30
N GLY A 57 3.50 -7.85 5.27
CA GLY A 57 2.07 -7.79 4.96
C GLY A 57 1.75 -6.42 4.40
N THR A 58 1.12 -6.38 3.23
CA THR A 58 0.93 -5.14 2.48
C THR A 58 0.33 -4.03 3.33
N GLU A 59 -0.82 -4.27 3.95
CA GLU A 59 -1.52 -3.26 4.74
C GLU A 59 -0.78 -2.96 6.06
N ALA A 60 -0.09 -3.95 6.64
CA ALA A 60 0.78 -3.73 7.81
C ALA A 60 1.99 -2.85 7.44
N ASN A 61 2.57 -3.06 6.25
CA ASN A 61 3.67 -2.26 5.72
C ASN A 61 3.24 -0.81 5.47
N VAL A 62 2.05 -0.60 4.88
CA VAL A 62 1.46 0.74 4.65
C VAL A 62 1.20 1.46 5.97
N ALA A 63 0.59 0.80 6.97
CA ALA A 63 0.37 1.38 8.30
C ALA A 63 1.69 1.77 8.98
N PHE A 64 2.70 0.88 8.92
CA PHE A 64 4.02 1.14 9.48
C PHE A 64 4.70 2.32 8.79
N ALA A 65 4.72 2.36 7.46
CA ALA A 65 5.29 3.46 6.69
C ALA A 65 4.59 4.80 6.97
N GLY A 66 3.24 4.79 7.07
CA GLY A 66 2.46 5.96 7.47
C GLY A 66 2.82 6.46 8.86
N ALA A 67 2.97 5.57 9.85
CA ALA A 67 3.40 5.95 11.19
C ALA A 67 4.81 6.57 11.19
N ARG A 68 5.74 6.02 10.39
CA ARG A 68 7.13 6.53 10.28
C ARG A 68 7.21 7.96 9.71
N VAL A 69 6.22 8.37 8.92
CA VAL A 69 6.14 9.75 8.41
C VAL A 69 5.21 10.66 9.22
N GLY A 70 4.79 10.22 10.40
CA GLY A 70 4.04 11.04 11.37
C GLY A 70 2.53 10.95 11.26
N LEU A 71 1.97 10.02 10.47
CA LEU A 71 0.53 9.77 10.46
C LEU A 71 0.13 8.98 11.72
N ARG A 72 -1.03 9.33 12.33
CA ARG A 72 -1.68 8.44 13.30
C ARG A 72 -2.25 7.26 12.51
N SER A 73 -1.49 6.16 12.46
CA SER A 73 -1.82 4.96 11.71
C SER A 73 -2.31 3.86 12.64
N ALA A 74 -3.39 3.17 12.27
CA ALA A 74 -3.87 1.97 12.93
C ALA A 74 -3.95 0.81 11.92
N TRP A 75 -3.75 -0.39 12.40
CA TRP A 75 -3.80 -1.60 11.59
C TRP A 75 -4.83 -2.58 12.16
N VAL A 76 -5.70 -3.07 11.27
CA VAL A 76 -6.77 -4.01 11.55
C VAL A 76 -6.40 -5.38 10.98
N SER A 77 -6.45 -6.40 11.81
CA SER A 77 -6.17 -7.77 11.39
C SER A 77 -6.65 -8.78 12.41
N SER A 78 -6.49 -10.06 12.09
CA SER A 78 -6.63 -11.16 13.05
C SER A 78 -5.29 -11.87 13.19
N LEU A 79 -4.80 -12.01 14.42
CA LEU A 79 -3.54 -12.66 14.77
C LEU A 79 -3.76 -13.84 15.72
N PRO A 80 -2.93 -14.90 15.62
CA PRO A 80 -2.94 -15.97 16.63
C PRO A 80 -2.36 -15.46 17.96
N ALA A 81 -2.98 -15.82 19.09
CA ALA A 81 -2.55 -15.47 20.44
C ALA A 81 -1.30 -16.28 20.90
N ASN A 82 -0.27 -16.31 20.05
CA ASN A 82 0.99 -17.04 20.27
C ASN A 82 2.22 -16.12 20.11
N PRO A 83 3.44 -16.60 20.36
CA PRO A 83 4.65 -15.76 20.25
C PRO A 83 4.85 -15.12 18.87
N LEU A 84 4.43 -15.75 17.76
CA LEU A 84 4.59 -15.21 16.40
C LEU A 84 3.63 -14.05 16.15
N GLY A 85 2.35 -14.19 16.54
CA GLY A 85 1.37 -13.09 16.46
C GLY A 85 1.80 -11.91 17.34
N ARG A 86 2.26 -12.17 18.58
CA ARG A 86 2.79 -11.12 19.48
C ARG A 86 4.01 -10.41 18.88
N ARG A 87 4.90 -11.13 18.19
CA ARG A 87 6.04 -10.52 17.48
C ARG A 87 5.58 -9.53 16.42
N VAL A 88 4.58 -9.90 15.61
CA VAL A 88 4.02 -9.00 14.59
C VAL A 88 3.48 -7.73 15.24
N ALA A 89 2.56 -7.85 16.19
CA ALA A 89 1.96 -6.72 16.88
C ALA A 89 3.00 -5.81 17.56
N ALA A 90 3.96 -6.41 18.30
CA ALA A 90 5.02 -5.67 18.96
C ALA A 90 5.93 -4.91 17.98
N THR A 91 6.25 -5.52 16.82
CA THR A 91 7.06 -4.85 15.79
C THR A 91 6.34 -3.65 15.21
N LEU A 92 5.05 -3.77 14.90
CA LEU A 92 4.25 -2.67 14.35
C LEU A 92 4.04 -1.56 15.41
N ALA A 93 3.73 -1.92 16.65
CA ALA A 93 3.59 -0.97 17.75
C ALA A 93 4.88 -0.19 18.02
N ALA A 94 6.04 -0.86 17.98
CA ALA A 94 7.35 -0.20 18.11
C ALA A 94 7.64 0.82 16.98
N GLY A 95 6.99 0.64 15.82
CA GLY A 95 7.03 1.60 14.70
C GLY A 95 6.02 2.75 14.81
N GLY A 96 5.18 2.76 15.86
CA GLY A 96 4.17 3.78 16.10
C GLY A 96 2.77 3.45 15.56
N VAL A 97 2.52 2.21 15.13
CA VAL A 97 1.20 1.78 14.66
C VAL A 97 0.30 1.42 15.85
N ASP A 98 -0.92 1.94 15.88
CA ASP A 98 -1.97 1.48 16.81
C ASP A 98 -2.43 0.08 16.38
N VAL A 99 -2.16 -0.91 17.23
CA VAL A 99 -2.54 -2.32 17.04
C VAL A 99 -3.73 -2.73 17.91
N SER A 100 -4.41 -1.77 18.54
CA SER A 100 -5.55 -2.07 19.43
C SER A 100 -6.78 -2.61 18.69
N LEU A 101 -6.80 -2.48 17.36
CA LEU A 101 -7.85 -3.02 16.48
C LEU A 101 -7.54 -4.44 15.98
N VAL A 102 -6.49 -5.07 16.50
CA VAL A 102 -6.15 -6.45 16.17
C VAL A 102 -7.04 -7.41 16.98
N HIS A 103 -7.72 -8.30 16.29
CA HIS A 103 -8.44 -9.41 16.89
C HIS A 103 -7.48 -10.58 17.19
N TRP A 104 -7.56 -11.15 18.40
CA TRP A 104 -6.68 -12.25 18.84
C TRP A 104 -7.44 -13.56 18.85
N LEU A 105 -6.98 -14.54 18.06
CA LEU A 105 -7.51 -15.90 18.05
C LEU A 105 -6.67 -16.80 18.96
N GLU A 106 -7.30 -17.47 19.92
CA GLU A 106 -6.64 -18.43 20.81
C GLU A 106 -6.03 -19.61 20.04
N ALA A 107 -6.72 -20.12 19.03
CA ALA A 107 -6.24 -21.14 18.10
C ALA A 107 -6.14 -20.58 16.69
N GLY A 108 -4.95 -20.67 16.09
CA GLY A 108 -4.74 -20.18 14.74
C GLY A 108 -3.26 -20.22 14.36
N ARG A 109 -3.00 -19.99 13.08
CA ARG A 109 -1.63 -19.88 12.57
C ARG A 109 -1.35 -18.50 12.00
N LEU A 110 -0.12 -18.08 12.09
CA LEU A 110 0.40 -16.95 11.31
C LEU A 110 0.86 -17.44 9.93
N GLY A 111 0.56 -16.69 8.89
CA GLY A 111 1.13 -16.93 7.57
C GLY A 111 2.66 -16.73 7.57
N LEU A 112 3.35 -17.52 6.78
CA LEU A 112 4.79 -17.43 6.56
C LEU A 112 5.07 -17.33 5.07
N TYR A 113 6.21 -16.74 4.70
CA TYR A 113 6.77 -16.93 3.38
C TYR A 113 8.30 -16.90 3.43
N PHE A 114 8.90 -17.62 2.50
CA PHE A 114 10.34 -17.78 2.39
C PHE A 114 10.83 -17.03 1.16
N VAL A 115 11.94 -16.30 1.30
CA VAL A 115 12.52 -15.51 0.21
C VAL A 115 13.98 -15.86 0.02
N GLU A 116 14.28 -16.23 -1.21
CA GLU A 116 15.64 -16.25 -1.73
C GLU A 116 15.82 -15.01 -2.61
N LEU A 117 16.61 -14.06 -2.14
CA LEU A 117 16.93 -12.87 -2.92
C LEU A 117 17.85 -13.29 -4.08
N GLY A 118 17.38 -13.11 -5.30
CA GLY A 118 18.16 -13.35 -6.48
C GLY A 118 19.25 -12.30 -6.67
N ALA A 119 20.31 -12.69 -7.36
CA ALA A 119 21.28 -11.78 -7.94
C ALA A 119 21.37 -12.11 -9.43
N ASP A 120 21.37 -11.08 -10.29
CA ASP A 120 21.41 -11.29 -11.76
C ASP A 120 22.46 -12.33 -12.16
N PRO A 121 22.12 -13.35 -12.98
CA PRO A 121 20.85 -13.58 -13.69
C PRO A 121 19.78 -14.38 -12.92
N ARG A 122 19.96 -14.69 -11.63
CA ARG A 122 18.96 -15.44 -10.85
C ARG A 122 17.81 -14.53 -10.41
N PRO A 123 16.54 -14.92 -10.70
CA PRO A 123 15.38 -14.19 -10.18
C PRO A 123 15.19 -14.39 -8.67
N ILE A 124 14.40 -13.54 -8.04
CA ILE A 124 13.90 -13.74 -6.68
C ILE A 124 12.97 -14.96 -6.67
N SER A 125 13.17 -15.86 -5.70
CA SER A 125 12.27 -16.99 -5.43
C SER A 125 11.48 -16.75 -4.16
N VAL A 126 10.17 -17.01 -4.21
CA VAL A 126 9.26 -16.85 -3.06
C VAL A 126 8.42 -18.10 -2.90
N VAL A 127 8.45 -18.69 -1.70
CA VAL A 127 7.60 -19.83 -1.32
C VAL A 127 6.65 -19.36 -0.21
N TYR A 128 5.33 -19.49 -0.45
CA TYR A 128 4.31 -19.11 0.53
C TYR A 128 3.82 -20.32 1.33
N ASP A 129 3.70 -20.14 2.63
CA ASP A 129 2.99 -21.00 3.56
C ASP A 129 1.99 -20.14 4.37
N ARG A 130 0.90 -19.70 3.70
CA ARG A 130 -0.08 -18.75 4.28
C ARG A 130 -1.52 -19.27 4.32
N ALA A 131 -1.80 -20.43 3.72
CA ALA A 131 -3.15 -20.96 3.71
C ALA A 131 -3.68 -21.15 5.14
N ASN A 132 -4.96 -20.86 5.35
CA ASN A 132 -5.65 -21.02 6.63
C ASN A 132 -5.01 -20.22 7.77
N SER A 133 -4.49 -19.03 7.49
CA SER A 133 -4.00 -18.11 8.52
C SER A 133 -5.15 -17.58 9.39
N ALA A 134 -4.81 -17.00 10.54
CA ALA A 134 -5.79 -16.38 11.44
C ALA A 134 -6.64 -15.32 10.71
N MET A 135 -6.02 -14.51 9.84
CA MET A 135 -6.76 -13.52 9.06
C MET A 135 -7.67 -14.16 8.01
N ALA A 136 -7.21 -15.23 7.34
CA ALA A 136 -8.02 -15.93 6.34
C ALA A 136 -9.29 -16.57 6.90
N HIS A 137 -9.33 -16.83 8.21
CA HIS A 137 -10.50 -17.36 8.93
C HIS A 137 -11.29 -16.30 9.69
N ALA A 138 -10.86 -15.04 9.68
CA ALA A 138 -11.60 -13.97 10.31
C ALA A 138 -12.97 -13.77 9.66
N THR A 139 -13.96 -13.33 10.43
CA THR A 139 -15.32 -13.02 9.99
C THR A 139 -15.67 -11.58 10.33
N PRO A 140 -16.62 -10.92 9.63
CA PRO A 140 -16.94 -9.52 9.84
C PRO A 140 -17.38 -9.16 11.27
N ASP A 141 -17.98 -10.08 12.00
CA ASP A 141 -18.46 -9.90 13.38
C ASP A 141 -17.35 -9.79 14.44
N LEU A 142 -16.10 -10.12 14.06
CA LEU A 142 -14.93 -10.01 14.96
C LEU A 142 -14.41 -8.57 15.11
N PHE A 143 -14.87 -7.62 14.30
CA PHE A 143 -14.27 -6.30 14.19
C PHE A 143 -15.20 -5.19 14.70
N ASP A 144 -14.61 -4.20 15.38
CA ASP A 144 -15.27 -2.97 15.75
C ASP A 144 -15.30 -1.98 14.58
N TRP A 145 -16.35 -2.04 13.78
CA TRP A 145 -16.53 -1.22 12.59
C TRP A 145 -16.60 0.28 12.87
N ASP A 146 -17.11 0.65 14.04
CA ASP A 146 -17.18 2.05 14.46
C ASP A 146 -15.79 2.62 14.70
N ALA A 147 -14.92 1.87 15.36
CA ALA A 147 -13.54 2.27 15.58
C ALA A 147 -12.71 2.24 14.28
N ILE A 148 -12.93 1.27 13.40
CA ILE A 148 -12.24 1.13 12.10
C ILE A 148 -12.60 2.28 11.16
N ALA A 149 -13.87 2.67 11.11
CA ALA A 149 -14.34 3.74 10.23
C ALA A 149 -14.08 5.16 10.78
N ASP A 150 -13.54 5.32 11.99
CA ASP A 150 -13.16 6.60 12.57
C ASP A 150 -11.75 7.03 12.10
N THR A 151 -11.62 7.19 10.79
CA THR A 151 -10.37 7.53 10.11
C THR A 151 -10.59 8.55 8.99
N ASP A 152 -9.52 9.25 8.60
CA ASP A 152 -9.55 10.10 7.40
C ASP A 152 -9.41 9.25 6.14
N VAL A 153 -8.56 8.21 6.17
CA VAL A 153 -8.30 7.28 5.06
C VAL A 153 -8.39 5.84 5.54
N LEU A 154 -9.17 5.03 4.82
CA LEU A 154 -9.11 3.57 4.90
C LEU A 154 -8.33 3.05 3.69
N HIS A 155 -7.32 2.22 3.93
CA HIS A 155 -6.54 1.57 2.86
C HIS A 155 -6.66 0.06 2.91
N LEU A 156 -6.89 -0.55 1.75
CA LEU A 156 -6.91 -1.99 1.52
C LEU A 156 -6.21 -2.32 0.21
N SER A 157 -5.94 -3.61 0.01
CA SER A 157 -5.41 -4.13 -1.26
C SER A 157 -6.20 -5.33 -1.79
N GLY A 158 -5.96 -5.68 -3.05
CA GLY A 158 -6.49 -6.89 -3.67
C GLY A 158 -6.02 -8.17 -2.99
N ILE A 159 -4.87 -8.14 -2.29
CA ILE A 159 -4.40 -9.28 -1.50
C ILE A 159 -5.43 -9.65 -0.43
N THR A 160 -5.92 -8.67 0.31
CA THR A 160 -6.93 -8.91 1.35
C THR A 160 -8.22 -9.48 0.76
N LEU A 161 -8.70 -8.95 -0.37
CA LEU A 161 -9.90 -9.48 -1.02
C LEU A 161 -9.70 -10.90 -1.56
N GLY A 162 -8.50 -11.24 -2.04
CA GLY A 162 -8.18 -12.54 -2.60
C GLY A 162 -7.81 -13.62 -1.57
N LEU A 163 -7.66 -13.27 -0.29
CA LEU A 163 -7.18 -14.19 0.73
C LEU A 163 -8.20 -15.29 1.07
N SER A 164 -9.47 -14.93 1.20
CA SER A 164 -10.61 -15.86 1.40
C SER A 164 -11.94 -15.15 1.08
N ALA A 165 -13.02 -15.93 0.93
CA ALA A 165 -14.35 -15.36 0.77
C ALA A 165 -14.75 -14.46 1.95
N SER A 166 -14.40 -14.85 3.16
CA SER A 166 -14.65 -14.06 4.36
C SER A 166 -13.84 -12.77 4.37
N CYS A 167 -12.56 -12.79 3.96
CA CYS A 167 -11.76 -11.57 3.82
C CYS A 167 -12.31 -10.62 2.74
N TYR A 168 -12.88 -11.16 1.67
CA TYR A 168 -13.61 -10.36 0.69
C TYR A 168 -14.81 -9.63 1.34
N GLU A 169 -15.64 -10.35 2.11
CA GLU A 169 -16.77 -9.75 2.84
C GLU A 169 -16.32 -8.68 3.84
N ILE A 170 -15.25 -8.95 4.60
CA ILE A 170 -14.61 -8.01 5.53
C ILE A 170 -14.17 -6.74 4.79
N GLY A 171 -13.46 -6.87 3.67
CA GLY A 171 -12.99 -5.74 2.88
C GLY A 171 -14.14 -4.88 2.33
N VAL A 172 -15.16 -5.52 1.77
CA VAL A 172 -16.37 -4.83 1.26
C VAL A 172 -17.10 -4.10 2.40
N HIS A 173 -17.24 -4.74 3.55
CA HIS A 173 -17.87 -4.13 4.73
C HIS A 173 -17.09 -2.91 5.22
N ALA A 174 -15.77 -3.05 5.36
CA ALA A 174 -14.89 -1.95 5.78
C ALA A 174 -15.00 -0.74 4.85
N MET A 175 -14.97 -0.94 3.53
CA MET A 175 -15.10 0.15 2.54
C MET A 175 -16.47 0.84 2.66
N LYS A 176 -17.56 0.08 2.83
CA LYS A 176 -18.92 0.64 2.99
C LYS A 176 -19.02 1.50 4.25
N GLU A 177 -18.52 1.01 5.39
CA GLU A 177 -18.56 1.74 6.66
C GLU A 177 -17.66 2.99 6.63
N ALA A 178 -16.46 2.90 6.08
CA ALA A 178 -15.58 4.05 5.90
C ALA A 178 -16.26 5.16 5.08
N ARG A 179 -16.84 4.79 3.93
CA ARG A 179 -17.56 5.75 3.07
C ARG A 179 -18.80 6.34 3.76
N ARG A 180 -19.57 5.52 4.47
CA ARG A 180 -20.75 6.00 5.24
C ARG A 180 -20.34 7.08 6.24
N ARG A 181 -19.14 6.99 6.80
CA ARG A 181 -18.59 8.00 7.73
C ARG A 181 -17.77 9.10 7.04
N GLY A 182 -17.71 9.09 5.70
CA GLY A 182 -17.03 10.11 4.90
C GLY A 182 -15.50 10.00 4.95
N ALA A 183 -14.95 8.83 5.25
CA ALA A 183 -13.55 8.54 5.05
C ALA A 183 -13.25 8.34 3.55
N THR A 184 -12.04 8.66 3.13
CA THR A 184 -11.53 8.34 1.79
C THR A 184 -11.09 6.89 1.74
N VAL A 185 -11.51 6.14 0.73
CA VAL A 185 -11.08 4.77 0.49
C VAL A 185 -9.99 4.74 -0.57
N THR A 186 -8.78 4.30 -0.20
CA THR A 186 -7.69 4.01 -1.12
C THR A 186 -7.53 2.50 -1.28
N PHE A 187 -7.30 2.05 -2.50
CA PHE A 187 -7.22 0.63 -2.83
C PHE A 187 -6.10 0.36 -3.82
N ASP A 188 -5.14 -0.50 -3.44
CA ASP A 188 -4.11 -1.02 -4.35
C ASP A 188 -4.57 -2.35 -4.95
N VAL A 189 -4.63 -2.44 -6.28
CA VAL A 189 -5.00 -3.66 -7.00
C VAL A 189 -4.10 -4.83 -6.61
N ASN A 190 -2.79 -4.62 -6.50
CA ASN A 190 -1.79 -5.50 -5.90
C ASN A 190 -2.00 -6.99 -6.26
N TYR A 191 -2.15 -7.27 -7.55
CA TYR A 191 -2.48 -8.60 -8.04
C TYR A 191 -1.41 -9.64 -7.67
N ARG A 192 -1.87 -10.81 -7.24
CA ARG A 192 -1.00 -11.94 -6.91
C ARG A 192 -1.54 -13.22 -7.54
N GLN A 193 -0.95 -13.67 -8.64
CA GLN A 193 -1.35 -14.89 -9.38
C GLN A 193 -1.45 -16.17 -8.52
N ARG A 194 -0.82 -16.19 -7.34
CA ARG A 194 -0.90 -17.32 -6.40
C ARG A 194 -2.15 -17.31 -5.52
N LEU A 195 -2.90 -16.21 -5.48
CA LEU A 195 -4.16 -16.10 -4.73
C LEU A 195 -5.37 -16.39 -5.62
N TRP A 196 -5.35 -15.88 -6.84
CA TRP A 196 -6.48 -15.97 -7.77
C TRP A 196 -6.07 -15.84 -9.23
N THR A 197 -6.99 -16.19 -10.13
CA THR A 197 -6.77 -16.00 -11.58
C THR A 197 -6.91 -14.52 -11.95
N PRO A 198 -6.34 -14.06 -13.07
CA PRO A 198 -6.51 -12.70 -13.55
C PRO A 198 -7.98 -12.27 -13.67
N GLN A 199 -8.84 -13.17 -14.21
CA GLN A 199 -10.26 -12.89 -14.35
C GLN A 199 -10.94 -12.70 -13.00
N ALA A 200 -10.71 -13.59 -12.02
CA ALA A 200 -11.30 -13.49 -10.70
C ALA A 200 -10.85 -12.20 -9.98
N ALA A 201 -9.58 -11.81 -10.14
CA ALA A 201 -9.05 -10.56 -9.60
C ALA A 201 -9.72 -9.34 -10.23
N ALA A 202 -9.80 -9.30 -11.56
CA ALA A 202 -10.45 -8.22 -12.29
C ALA A 202 -11.94 -8.06 -11.92
N ASP A 203 -12.67 -9.17 -11.81
CA ASP A 203 -14.09 -9.16 -11.43
C ASP A 203 -14.27 -8.66 -9.98
N ALA A 204 -13.42 -9.09 -9.05
CA ALA A 204 -13.45 -8.63 -7.68
C ALA A 204 -13.16 -7.11 -7.59
N VAL A 205 -12.13 -6.60 -8.30
CA VAL A 205 -11.83 -5.17 -8.34
C VAL A 205 -12.99 -4.37 -8.94
N ARG A 206 -13.57 -4.81 -10.07
CA ARG A 206 -14.75 -4.15 -10.67
C ARG A 206 -15.92 -4.08 -9.72
N SER A 207 -16.15 -5.16 -8.95
CA SER A 207 -17.28 -5.22 -8.01
C SER A 207 -17.18 -4.22 -6.86
N VAL A 208 -15.96 -3.85 -6.43
CA VAL A 208 -15.71 -2.90 -5.33
C VAL A 208 -15.33 -1.49 -5.80
N ALA A 209 -15.04 -1.29 -7.08
CA ALA A 209 -14.52 -0.03 -7.62
C ALA A 209 -15.41 1.18 -7.28
N HIS A 210 -16.72 0.99 -7.20
CA HIS A 210 -17.69 2.05 -6.81
C HIS A 210 -17.55 2.49 -5.34
N LEU A 211 -16.82 1.74 -4.52
CA LEU A 211 -16.50 2.07 -3.12
C LEU A 211 -15.12 2.75 -2.99
N VAL A 212 -14.32 2.79 -4.07
CA VAL A 212 -12.94 3.28 -4.05
C VAL A 212 -12.89 4.73 -4.53
N ASP A 213 -12.21 5.59 -3.78
CA ASP A 213 -11.98 6.99 -4.15
C ASP A 213 -10.64 7.17 -4.88
N VAL A 214 -9.62 6.40 -4.49
CA VAL A 214 -8.28 6.40 -5.10
C VAL A 214 -7.84 4.96 -5.34
N LEU A 215 -7.72 4.60 -6.62
CA LEU A 215 -7.22 3.30 -7.05
C LEU A 215 -5.73 3.41 -7.39
N VAL A 216 -4.93 2.50 -6.86
CA VAL A 216 -3.52 2.32 -7.23
C VAL A 216 -3.39 1.01 -8.00
N CYS A 217 -2.60 1.01 -9.06
CA CYS A 217 -2.34 -0.16 -9.88
C CYS A 217 -0.93 -0.08 -10.48
N THR A 218 -0.28 -1.22 -10.72
CA THR A 218 0.91 -1.23 -11.58
C THR A 218 0.48 -1.19 -13.06
N ALA A 219 1.33 -0.66 -13.94
CA ALA A 219 1.05 -0.70 -15.38
C ALA A 219 0.96 -2.15 -15.90
N GLU A 220 1.66 -3.08 -15.27
CA GLU A 220 1.59 -4.51 -15.58
C GLU A 220 0.23 -5.10 -15.21
N ASP A 221 -0.24 -4.87 -13.97
CA ASP A 221 -1.55 -5.34 -13.53
C ASP A 221 -2.69 -4.68 -14.33
N ALA A 222 -2.55 -3.39 -14.68
CA ALA A 222 -3.54 -2.68 -15.50
C ALA A 222 -3.69 -3.33 -16.88
N ARG A 223 -2.58 -3.71 -17.51
CA ARG A 223 -2.59 -4.45 -18.79
C ARG A 223 -3.18 -5.86 -18.62
N ASP A 224 -2.68 -6.61 -17.65
CA ASP A 224 -2.98 -8.05 -17.51
C ASP A 224 -4.41 -8.31 -17.01
N LEU A 225 -4.98 -7.41 -16.21
CA LEU A 225 -6.32 -7.56 -15.64
C LEU A 225 -7.41 -6.81 -16.41
N PHE A 226 -7.07 -5.66 -16.99
CA PHE A 226 -8.07 -4.73 -17.56
C PHE A 226 -7.84 -4.44 -19.04
N GLY A 227 -6.79 -5.05 -19.67
CA GLY A 227 -6.45 -4.81 -21.07
C GLY A 227 -6.04 -3.35 -21.35
N ALA A 228 -5.49 -2.68 -20.36
CA ALA A 228 -5.08 -1.28 -20.44
C ALA A 228 -3.70 -1.15 -21.09
N ASP A 229 -3.66 -1.32 -22.40
CA ASP A 229 -2.45 -1.21 -23.22
C ASP A 229 -2.19 0.23 -23.72
N GLY A 230 -1.00 0.44 -24.30
CA GLY A 230 -0.61 1.71 -24.92
C GLY A 230 0.32 2.56 -24.06
N THR A 231 0.24 3.88 -24.19
CA THR A 231 1.00 4.81 -23.35
C THR A 231 0.47 4.78 -21.91
N PRO A 232 1.26 5.21 -20.91
CA PRO A 232 0.75 5.31 -19.53
C PRO A 232 -0.53 6.16 -19.40
N GLY A 233 -0.68 7.18 -20.26
CA GLY A 233 -1.90 8.00 -20.31
C GLY A 233 -3.09 7.24 -20.87
N ASP A 234 -2.90 6.43 -21.91
CA ASP A 234 -3.95 5.59 -22.50
C ASP A 234 -4.39 4.53 -21.50
N ALA A 235 -3.45 3.84 -20.86
CA ALA A 235 -3.72 2.84 -19.84
C ALA A 235 -4.49 3.42 -18.64
N LEU A 236 -4.13 4.62 -18.20
CA LEU A 236 -4.83 5.34 -17.14
C LEU A 236 -6.27 5.71 -17.53
N ALA A 237 -6.47 6.12 -18.78
CA ALA A 237 -7.80 6.44 -19.31
C ALA A 237 -8.70 5.19 -19.39
N VAL A 238 -8.16 4.06 -19.87
CA VAL A 238 -8.86 2.76 -19.91
C VAL A 238 -9.26 2.34 -18.50
N LEU A 239 -8.32 2.35 -17.55
CA LEU A 239 -8.55 1.96 -16.18
C LEU A 239 -9.63 2.82 -15.50
N SER A 240 -9.55 4.16 -15.68
CA SER A 240 -10.53 5.08 -15.13
C SER A 240 -11.92 4.89 -15.71
N ALA A 241 -12.01 4.58 -17.01
CA ALA A 241 -13.29 4.34 -17.70
C ALA A 241 -13.92 2.99 -17.33
N ASP A 242 -13.13 1.91 -17.30
CA ASP A 242 -13.60 0.56 -16.96
C ASP A 242 -14.11 0.49 -15.52
N LEU A 243 -13.33 1.01 -14.59
CA LEU A 243 -13.62 0.95 -13.15
C LEU A 243 -14.47 2.12 -12.65
N ARG A 244 -14.66 3.15 -13.48
CA ARG A 244 -15.41 4.39 -13.13
C ARG A 244 -14.89 5.07 -11.86
N VAL A 245 -13.59 4.97 -11.60
CA VAL A 245 -12.94 5.60 -10.45
C VAL A 245 -12.59 7.05 -10.78
N LYS A 246 -12.75 7.93 -9.80
CA LYS A 246 -12.45 9.35 -9.95
C LYS A 246 -10.95 9.64 -9.97
N THR A 247 -10.20 8.88 -9.19
CA THR A 247 -8.74 8.99 -9.10
C THR A 247 -8.12 7.63 -9.36
N ALA A 248 -7.30 7.54 -10.38
CA ALA A 248 -6.48 6.36 -10.67
C ALA A 248 -5.00 6.74 -10.68
N VAL A 249 -4.17 5.86 -10.14
CA VAL A 249 -2.71 6.00 -10.08
C VAL A 249 -2.08 4.77 -10.70
N LEU A 250 -1.19 4.98 -11.68
CA LEU A 250 -0.36 3.93 -12.25
C LEU A 250 1.08 4.10 -11.82
N THR A 251 1.64 3.06 -11.20
CA THR A 251 3.09 2.96 -10.97
C THR A 251 3.77 2.35 -12.19
N LEU A 252 4.89 2.94 -12.61
CA LEU A 252 5.60 2.63 -13.85
C LEU A 252 7.02 2.07 -13.55
N GLY A 253 7.22 1.51 -12.37
CA GLY A 253 8.52 1.04 -11.91
C GLY A 253 9.56 2.17 -11.90
N ALA A 254 10.72 1.97 -12.53
CA ALA A 254 11.79 2.97 -12.58
C ALA A 254 11.40 4.26 -13.34
N ALA A 255 10.38 4.21 -14.20
CA ALA A 255 9.91 5.39 -14.92
C ALA A 255 9.09 6.36 -14.06
N GLY A 256 8.65 5.92 -12.87
CA GLY A 256 7.94 6.77 -11.93
C GLY A 256 6.47 6.42 -11.76
N ALA A 257 5.59 7.41 -11.75
CA ALA A 257 4.15 7.22 -11.62
C ALA A 257 3.36 8.33 -12.32
N ILE A 258 2.13 7.98 -12.72
CA ILE A 258 1.16 8.89 -13.32
C ILE A 258 -0.20 8.72 -12.63
N ALA A 259 -0.91 9.80 -12.43
CA ALA A 259 -2.24 9.79 -11.83
C ALA A 259 -3.22 10.64 -12.62
N SER A 260 -4.50 10.22 -12.60
CA SER A 260 -5.62 11.07 -13.06
C SER A 260 -6.55 11.41 -11.89
N HIS A 261 -7.09 12.62 -11.90
CA HIS A 261 -8.19 13.04 -11.05
C HIS A 261 -9.24 13.76 -11.90
N GLY A 262 -10.30 13.07 -12.25
CA GLY A 262 -11.22 13.56 -13.25
C GLY A 262 -10.53 13.75 -14.61
N ARG A 263 -10.39 15.01 -15.07
CA ARG A 263 -9.70 15.34 -16.33
C ARG A 263 -8.24 15.77 -16.15
N GLU A 264 -7.81 15.96 -14.94
CA GLU A 264 -6.44 16.36 -14.64
C GLU A 264 -5.53 15.12 -14.61
N VAL A 265 -4.36 15.23 -15.25
CA VAL A 265 -3.34 14.19 -15.28
C VAL A 265 -2.04 14.77 -14.76
N VAL A 266 -1.42 14.09 -13.81
CA VAL A 266 -0.15 14.47 -13.19
C VAL A 266 0.81 13.29 -13.27
N SER A 267 2.05 13.52 -13.65
CA SER A 267 3.11 12.51 -13.64
C SER A 267 4.34 12.97 -12.87
N ARG A 268 5.09 12.03 -12.32
CA ARG A 268 6.38 12.26 -11.67
C ARG A 268 7.37 11.17 -12.07
N PRO A 269 8.63 11.53 -12.35
CA PRO A 269 9.67 10.57 -12.67
C PRO A 269 10.08 9.78 -11.41
N GLY A 270 10.59 8.56 -11.62
CA GLY A 270 11.17 7.76 -10.55
C GLY A 270 12.54 8.25 -10.12
N HIS A 271 12.97 7.82 -8.93
CA HIS A 271 14.32 8.08 -8.42
C HIS A 271 15.29 6.98 -8.87
N ARG A 272 16.53 7.36 -9.15
CA ARG A 272 17.60 6.38 -9.33
C ARG A 272 17.98 5.79 -7.97
N VAL A 273 17.95 4.46 -7.85
CA VAL A 273 18.21 3.76 -6.60
C VAL A 273 19.10 2.55 -6.82
N GLU A 274 20.02 2.30 -5.89
CA GLU A 274 20.73 1.03 -5.77
C GLU A 274 19.88 0.09 -4.91
N VAL A 275 19.35 -0.96 -5.53
CA VAL A 275 18.36 -1.84 -4.91
C VAL A 275 19.02 -2.87 -4.02
N ILE A 276 18.75 -2.82 -2.72
CA ILE A 276 19.12 -3.85 -1.74
C ILE A 276 17.96 -4.87 -1.61
N ASP A 277 16.74 -4.38 -1.42
CA ASP A 277 15.55 -5.22 -1.25
C ASP A 277 14.30 -4.49 -1.75
N ARG A 278 13.68 -5.02 -2.81
CA ARG A 278 12.53 -4.39 -3.45
C ARG A 278 11.17 -4.67 -2.78
N VAL A 279 11.13 -5.67 -1.88
CA VAL A 279 9.85 -6.06 -1.24
C VAL A 279 9.38 -4.95 -0.30
N GLY A 280 8.10 -4.58 -0.38
CA GLY A 280 7.52 -3.46 0.37
C GLY A 280 7.68 -2.08 -0.27
N ALA A 281 8.29 -1.98 -1.48
CA ALA A 281 8.45 -0.70 -2.18
C ALA A 281 7.10 -0.12 -2.66
N GLY A 282 6.16 -0.96 -3.11
CA GLY A 282 4.79 -0.56 -3.45
C GLY A 282 4.04 -0.06 -2.22
N ASP A 283 4.14 -0.80 -1.11
CA ASP A 283 3.48 -0.42 0.15
C ASP A 283 4.00 0.92 0.69
N ALA A 284 5.31 1.18 0.55
CA ALA A 284 5.91 2.46 0.90
C ALA A 284 5.44 3.59 -0.05
N PHE A 285 5.24 3.27 -1.34
CA PHE A 285 4.64 4.21 -2.29
C PHE A 285 3.21 4.59 -1.85
N ASP A 286 2.37 3.62 -1.50
CA ASP A 286 1.00 3.85 -1.06
C ASP A 286 0.94 4.73 0.18
N ALA A 287 1.79 4.48 1.17
CA ALA A 287 1.87 5.32 2.37
C ALA A 287 2.27 6.76 2.04
N GLY A 288 3.24 6.97 1.15
CA GLY A 288 3.67 8.29 0.70
C GLY A 288 2.60 9.00 -0.13
N LEU A 289 1.89 8.25 -0.99
CA LEU A 289 0.73 8.73 -1.73
C LEU A 289 -0.35 9.25 -0.77
N ILE A 290 -0.73 8.43 0.21
CA ILE A 290 -1.73 8.78 1.23
C ILE A 290 -1.29 10.01 2.02
N TRP A 291 -0.02 10.08 2.44
CA TRP A 291 0.52 11.25 3.13
C TRP A 291 0.39 12.54 2.31
N GLY A 292 0.67 12.51 1.00
CA GLY A 292 0.51 13.67 0.13
C GLY A 292 -0.94 14.03 -0.14
N LEU A 293 -1.83 13.03 -0.22
CA LEU A 293 -3.28 13.25 -0.35
C LEU A 293 -3.86 13.93 0.91
N LEU A 294 -3.43 13.52 2.11
CA LEU A 294 -3.82 14.16 3.37
C LEU A 294 -3.37 15.63 3.43
N ASP A 295 -2.24 15.97 2.81
CA ASP A 295 -1.79 17.36 2.64
C ASP A 295 -2.46 18.07 1.44
N GLY A 296 -3.46 17.45 0.81
CA GLY A 296 -4.36 18.06 -0.17
C GLY A 296 -3.89 18.02 -1.62
N SER A 297 -2.87 17.21 -1.99
CA SER A 297 -2.32 17.20 -3.34
C SER A 297 -1.96 15.79 -3.84
N ILE A 298 -2.52 15.39 -5.01
CA ILE A 298 -2.12 14.17 -5.71
C ILE A 298 -0.66 14.28 -6.21
N GLY A 299 -0.22 15.47 -6.62
CA GLY A 299 1.15 15.72 -7.04
C GLY A 299 2.16 15.48 -5.92
N LEU A 300 1.88 15.97 -4.70
CA LEU A 300 2.67 15.66 -3.49
C LEU A 300 2.60 14.17 -3.15
N GLY A 301 1.44 13.55 -3.34
CA GLY A 301 1.27 12.12 -3.15
C GLY A 301 2.21 11.30 -4.03
N LEU A 302 2.29 11.62 -5.33
CA LEU A 302 3.22 10.95 -6.24
C LEU A 302 4.68 11.20 -5.87
N GLU A 303 5.06 12.45 -5.54
CA GLU A 303 6.44 12.81 -5.15
C GLU A 303 6.88 12.02 -3.89
N ARG A 304 6.06 12.03 -2.83
CA ARG A 304 6.34 11.33 -1.58
C ARG A 304 6.29 9.82 -1.76
N GLY A 305 5.32 9.30 -2.51
CA GLY A 305 5.21 7.88 -2.82
C GLY A 305 6.45 7.34 -3.50
N LEU A 306 6.92 8.01 -4.56
CA LEU A 306 8.13 7.64 -5.28
C LEU A 306 9.39 7.74 -4.41
N ALA A 307 9.51 8.79 -3.59
CA ALA A 307 10.64 8.95 -2.68
C ALA A 307 10.65 7.83 -1.62
N MET A 308 9.50 7.54 -0.99
CA MET A 308 9.40 6.47 0.01
C MET A 308 9.65 5.09 -0.61
N SER A 309 9.14 4.83 -1.82
CA SER A 309 9.43 3.60 -2.57
C SER A 309 10.93 3.43 -2.82
N ALA A 310 11.60 4.48 -3.31
CA ALA A 310 13.03 4.46 -3.59
C ALA A 310 13.85 4.24 -2.30
N LEU A 311 13.56 4.98 -1.24
CA LEU A 311 14.21 4.85 0.06
C LEU A 311 14.01 3.45 0.66
N LYS A 312 12.79 2.87 0.56
CA LYS A 312 12.50 1.51 1.03
C LYS A 312 13.40 0.48 0.36
N MET A 313 13.68 0.62 -0.92
CA MET A 313 14.54 -0.32 -1.66
C MET A 313 16.00 -0.32 -1.18
N THR A 314 16.42 0.64 -0.39
CA THR A 314 17.79 0.73 0.17
C THR A 314 17.97 0.04 1.53
N VAL A 315 16.94 -0.62 2.05
CA VAL A 315 17.00 -1.33 3.34
C VAL A 315 16.43 -2.73 3.22
N HIS A 316 16.96 -3.67 4.02
CA HIS A 316 16.45 -5.04 4.09
C HIS A 316 15.09 -5.12 4.80
N GLY A 317 14.30 -6.12 4.41
CA GLY A 317 12.98 -6.41 4.97
C GLY A 317 11.88 -5.56 4.34
N ASP A 318 10.63 -5.80 4.71
CA ASP A 318 9.45 -5.22 4.04
C ASP A 318 9.07 -3.84 4.58
N LEU A 319 9.40 -3.56 5.84
CA LEU A 319 8.98 -2.35 6.55
C LEU A 319 9.83 -1.13 6.16
N PHE A 320 9.18 0.01 5.97
CA PHE A 320 9.84 1.31 5.77
C PHE A 320 10.42 1.82 7.10
N ARG A 321 11.71 1.55 7.35
CA ARG A 321 12.40 1.88 8.63
C ARG A 321 13.04 3.27 8.66
N LEU A 322 12.84 4.06 7.61
CA LEU A 322 13.27 5.45 7.51
C LEU A 322 12.18 6.39 8.08
N ASP A 323 12.32 7.70 7.94
CA ASP A 323 11.36 8.67 8.46
C ASP A 323 11.08 9.83 7.50
N ALA A 324 10.22 10.77 7.93
CA ALA A 324 9.86 11.94 7.13
C ALA A 324 11.07 12.82 6.77
N GLY A 325 12.08 12.89 7.64
CA GLY A 325 13.30 13.66 7.41
C GLY A 325 14.12 13.11 6.24
N ASP A 326 14.21 11.79 6.13
CA ASP A 326 14.87 11.11 5.00
C ASP A 326 14.15 11.43 3.68
N VAL A 327 12.82 11.38 3.67
CA VAL A 327 12.00 11.69 2.49
C VAL A 327 12.19 13.14 2.06
N VAL A 328 12.08 14.08 3.00
CA VAL A 328 12.28 15.52 2.72
C VAL A 328 13.70 15.78 2.20
N SER A 329 14.71 15.12 2.76
CA SER A 329 16.10 15.25 2.35
C SER A 329 16.33 14.78 0.91
N LEU A 330 15.74 13.64 0.53
CA LEU A 330 15.79 13.13 -0.84
C LEU A 330 15.15 14.12 -1.82
N LEU A 331 13.91 14.55 -1.55
CA LEU A 331 13.19 15.50 -2.41
C LEU A 331 13.89 16.85 -2.54
N ALA A 332 14.56 17.32 -1.49
CA ALA A 332 15.33 18.57 -1.53
C ALA A 332 16.62 18.45 -2.36
N ARG A 333 17.25 17.27 -2.41
CA ARG A 333 18.42 16.99 -3.24
C ARG A 333 18.05 17.03 -4.72
N ASP A 334 16.99 16.36 -5.11
CA ASP A 334 16.56 16.30 -6.51
C ASP A 334 16.20 17.67 -7.08
N ARG A 335 15.52 18.51 -6.28
CA ARG A 335 15.22 19.90 -6.70
C ARG A 335 16.49 20.74 -6.95
N ARG A 336 17.60 20.47 -6.25
CA ARG A 336 18.88 21.15 -6.44
C ARG A 336 19.63 20.65 -7.68
N GLU A 337 19.47 19.39 -8.05
CA GLU A 337 20.08 18.80 -9.26
C GLU A 337 19.37 19.27 -10.54
N VAL A 338 18.04 19.42 -10.50
CA VAL A 338 17.24 19.96 -11.64
C VAL A 338 17.47 21.45 -11.85
N GLY A 339 17.84 22.21 -10.82
CA GLY A 339 18.12 23.66 -10.89
C GLY A 339 19.54 24.02 -11.34
N ARG A 340 20.39 23.07 -11.68
CA ARG A 340 21.73 23.23 -12.24
C ARG A 340 21.76 22.89 -13.72
#